data_d2b422b73259feae7be92abbc76bf7a6
#
_entry.id   d2b422b73259feae7be92abbc76bf7a6
#
_cell.length_a   1.000
_cell.length_b   1.000
_cell.length_c   1.000
_cell.angle_alpha   90.00
_cell.angle_beta   90.00
_cell.angle_gamma   90.00
#
_symmetry.space_group_name_H-M   'P 1'
#
loop_
_entity.id
_entity.type
_entity.pdbx_description
1 polymer ?
#
loop_
_entity_poly.entity_id
_entity_poly.type
_entity_poly.pdbx_seq_one_letter_code
_entity_poly.pdbx_strand_id
1 'polypeptide(L)'
;MKIRIDIPHHPYDIQIEKGCLAQAGQWLRELWQPQKVVIVTDNHVASLYAEKVKLSLEDAGFKVAVFDFLEGEERKNLTTVQKVYEFLVKQGLTRSDGIVALGGGVVGDLAGFVASTYMRGIHFVQIPTSLTAQVDSSIGGKTGVNTPFAKNMVGTFAQPDGVLIDPLVLETLGKRELIEGMGEVIKYGLIEDPELWALLTELDGSVESILEHAETLIEHSCQVKRKMVVEDELDNGVRLYLNFGHTIGHAIEATAGYGKVMHGEAVAMGMVQISKVAEEKGLMPAGITQSITEMCQKFGLPVDYENWDVDKLYQALIHDKKARGNTLKLVLVPELGSATIHPVSLEEMKDYLVK
;
A
#
# COMPACT_ATOMS: atom_id res chain seq x y z
N MET A 1 -5.00 -19.55 -1.22
CA MET A 1 -5.26 -19.54 0.25
C MET A 1 -6.23 -18.43 0.65
N LYS A 2 -6.77 -18.45 1.88
CA LYS A 2 -7.63 -17.37 2.40
C LYS A 2 -7.09 -16.87 3.75
N ILE A 3 -7.00 -15.55 3.91
CA ILE A 3 -6.61 -14.89 5.16
C ILE A 3 -7.78 -14.05 5.64
N ARG A 4 -8.25 -14.33 6.86
CA ARG A 4 -9.38 -13.60 7.48
C ARG A 4 -8.89 -12.34 8.17
N ILE A 5 -9.44 -11.18 7.82
CA ILE A 5 -9.33 -9.92 8.54
C ILE A 5 -10.55 -9.81 9.47
N ASP A 6 -10.35 -10.13 10.73
CA ASP A 6 -11.43 -10.25 11.72
C ASP A 6 -11.53 -8.96 12.55
N ILE A 7 -12.11 -7.93 11.95
CA ILE A 7 -12.38 -6.63 12.59
C ILE A 7 -13.84 -6.52 13.00
N PRO A 8 -14.18 -5.81 14.09
CA PRO A 8 -15.49 -5.89 14.74
C PRO A 8 -16.70 -5.57 13.86
N HIS A 9 -16.57 -4.62 12.95
CA HIS A 9 -17.73 -4.10 12.21
C HIS A 9 -17.78 -4.50 10.74
N HIS A 10 -16.67 -4.95 10.17
CA HIS A 10 -16.59 -5.29 8.75
C HIS A 10 -15.51 -6.36 8.48
N PRO A 11 -15.70 -7.59 8.97
CA PRO A 11 -14.74 -8.66 8.72
C PRO A 11 -14.79 -9.10 7.25
N TYR A 12 -13.62 -9.35 6.64
CA TYR A 12 -13.52 -9.75 5.23
C TYR A 12 -12.37 -10.75 5.02
N ASP A 13 -12.35 -11.38 3.85
CA ASP A 13 -11.31 -12.32 3.47
C ASP A 13 -10.40 -11.75 2.37
N ILE A 14 -9.12 -12.04 2.49
CA ILE A 14 -8.14 -11.90 1.42
C ILE A 14 -7.99 -13.28 0.79
N GLN A 15 -8.26 -13.41 -0.50
CA GLN A 15 -7.96 -14.62 -1.27
C GLN A 15 -6.70 -14.40 -2.09
N ILE A 16 -5.72 -15.29 -1.92
CA ILE A 16 -4.44 -15.27 -2.66
C ILE A 16 -4.36 -16.59 -3.43
N GLU A 17 -4.27 -16.50 -4.77
CA GLU A 17 -4.20 -17.70 -5.61
C GLU A 17 -3.74 -17.34 -7.03
N LYS A 18 -2.74 -18.05 -7.55
CA LYS A 18 -2.25 -17.85 -8.91
C LYS A 18 -3.35 -18.17 -9.94
N GLY A 19 -3.63 -17.23 -10.84
CA GLY A 19 -4.63 -17.39 -11.91
C GLY A 19 -6.07 -17.10 -11.50
N CYS A 20 -6.33 -16.72 -10.24
CA CYS A 20 -7.70 -16.51 -9.73
C CYS A 20 -8.43 -15.32 -10.37
N LEU A 21 -7.71 -14.40 -11.02
CA LEU A 21 -8.32 -13.27 -11.73
C LEU A 21 -9.32 -13.73 -12.81
N ALA A 22 -9.09 -14.88 -13.43
CA ALA A 22 -10.02 -15.46 -14.40
C ALA A 22 -11.35 -15.89 -13.77
N GLN A 23 -11.38 -16.08 -12.46
CA GLN A 23 -12.55 -16.54 -11.68
C GLN A 23 -13.12 -15.41 -10.79
N ALA A 24 -12.76 -14.16 -11.08
CA ALA A 24 -13.20 -12.99 -10.31
C ALA A 24 -14.73 -12.92 -10.16
N GLY A 25 -15.49 -13.29 -11.18
CA GLY A 25 -16.95 -13.32 -11.14
C GLY A 25 -17.49 -14.38 -10.18
N GLN A 26 -16.93 -15.57 -10.17
CA GLN A 26 -17.32 -16.63 -9.25
C GLN A 26 -16.99 -16.25 -7.80
N TRP A 27 -15.78 -15.69 -7.57
CA TRP A 27 -15.39 -15.16 -6.27
C TRP A 27 -16.32 -14.05 -5.78
N LEU A 28 -16.69 -13.10 -6.67
CA LEU A 28 -17.61 -12.02 -6.30
C LEU A 28 -19.00 -12.52 -5.96
N ARG A 29 -19.45 -13.61 -6.59
CA ARG A 29 -20.73 -14.28 -6.27
C ARG A 29 -20.78 -14.87 -4.85
N GLU A 30 -19.64 -15.19 -4.27
CA GLU A 30 -19.56 -15.60 -2.85
C GLU A 30 -19.86 -14.44 -1.91
N LEU A 31 -19.56 -13.19 -2.34
CA LEU A 31 -19.71 -11.99 -1.55
C LEU A 31 -21.02 -11.25 -1.82
N TRP A 32 -21.43 -11.16 -3.09
CA TRP A 32 -22.58 -10.36 -3.53
C TRP A 32 -23.59 -11.16 -4.35
N GLN A 33 -24.87 -10.81 -4.24
CA GLN A 33 -25.84 -11.22 -5.23
C GLN A 33 -25.61 -10.45 -6.53
N PRO A 34 -26.04 -10.99 -7.72
CA PRO A 34 -25.93 -10.28 -8.99
C PRO A 34 -26.60 -8.92 -8.95
N GLN A 35 -25.82 -7.89 -9.26
CA GLN A 35 -26.21 -6.50 -9.21
C GLN A 35 -25.42 -5.70 -10.26
N LYS A 36 -25.60 -4.38 -10.32
CA LYS A 36 -24.72 -3.54 -11.12
C LYS A 36 -23.38 -3.38 -10.43
N VAL A 37 -22.33 -3.46 -11.23
CA VAL A 37 -20.95 -3.30 -10.76
C VAL A 37 -20.21 -2.35 -11.71
N VAL A 38 -19.45 -1.43 -11.13
CA VAL A 38 -18.50 -0.61 -11.91
C VAL A 38 -17.09 -1.04 -11.56
N ILE A 39 -16.34 -1.48 -12.56
CA ILE A 39 -14.90 -1.64 -12.46
C ILE A 39 -14.29 -0.24 -12.56
N VAL A 40 -13.58 0.20 -11.52
CA VAL A 40 -12.78 1.42 -11.51
C VAL A 40 -11.32 1.01 -11.67
N THR A 41 -10.64 1.54 -12.68
CA THR A 41 -9.27 1.15 -13.04
C THR A 41 -8.52 2.34 -13.64
N ASP A 42 -7.22 2.21 -13.91
CA ASP A 42 -6.48 3.13 -14.76
C ASP A 42 -6.33 2.58 -16.19
N ASN A 43 -5.95 3.45 -17.13
CA ASN A 43 -5.86 3.11 -18.54
C ASN A 43 -4.83 2.02 -18.85
N HIS A 44 -3.74 1.92 -18.07
CA HIS A 44 -2.72 0.88 -18.23
C HIS A 44 -3.27 -0.49 -17.82
N VAL A 45 -3.78 -0.60 -16.60
CA VAL A 45 -4.37 -1.85 -16.08
C VAL A 45 -5.63 -2.24 -16.87
N ALA A 46 -6.43 -1.26 -17.33
CA ALA A 46 -7.58 -1.51 -18.17
C ALA A 46 -7.20 -2.27 -19.44
N SER A 47 -6.13 -1.86 -20.10
CA SER A 47 -5.65 -2.49 -21.33
C SER A 47 -5.24 -3.96 -21.16
N LEU A 48 -4.83 -4.34 -19.95
CA LEU A 48 -4.34 -5.68 -19.63
C LEU A 48 -5.44 -6.61 -19.08
N TYR A 49 -6.32 -6.08 -18.24
CA TYR A 49 -7.15 -6.93 -17.38
C TYR A 49 -8.64 -6.59 -17.38
N ALA A 50 -9.07 -5.35 -17.74
CA ALA A 50 -10.45 -4.93 -17.52
C ALA A 50 -11.45 -5.80 -18.28
N GLU A 51 -11.18 -6.14 -19.53
CA GLU A 51 -12.10 -6.98 -20.33
C GLU A 51 -12.19 -8.40 -19.78
N LYS A 52 -11.06 -8.99 -19.35
CA LYS A 52 -11.04 -10.32 -18.73
C LYS A 52 -11.88 -10.38 -17.47
N VAL A 53 -11.71 -9.39 -16.57
CA VAL A 53 -12.47 -9.30 -15.32
C VAL A 53 -13.94 -9.03 -15.62
N LYS A 54 -14.25 -8.10 -16.53
CA LYS A 54 -15.62 -7.78 -16.95
C LYS A 54 -16.37 -9.02 -17.45
N LEU A 55 -15.79 -9.77 -18.39
CA LEU A 55 -16.40 -10.98 -18.91
C LEU A 55 -16.67 -12.02 -17.80
N SER A 56 -15.68 -12.22 -16.90
CA SER A 56 -15.84 -13.12 -15.77
C SER A 56 -17.01 -12.71 -14.85
N LEU A 57 -17.17 -11.42 -14.58
CA LEU A 57 -18.27 -10.88 -13.79
C LEU A 57 -19.62 -10.99 -14.52
N GLU A 58 -19.67 -10.73 -15.82
CA GLU A 58 -20.89 -10.86 -16.65
C GLU A 58 -21.36 -12.32 -16.73
N ASP A 59 -20.44 -13.26 -16.91
CA ASP A 59 -20.72 -14.71 -16.87
C ASP A 59 -21.29 -15.16 -15.51
N ALA A 60 -20.89 -14.49 -14.43
CA ALA A 60 -21.44 -14.71 -13.09
C ALA A 60 -22.77 -13.98 -12.85
N GLY A 61 -23.31 -13.27 -13.85
CA GLY A 61 -24.63 -12.63 -13.84
C GLY A 61 -24.65 -11.17 -13.38
N PHE A 62 -23.51 -10.53 -13.16
CA PHE A 62 -23.43 -9.10 -12.84
C PHE A 62 -23.65 -8.23 -14.09
N LYS A 63 -24.15 -7.00 -13.90
CA LYS A 63 -24.22 -6.00 -14.96
C LYS A 63 -23.03 -5.07 -14.81
N VAL A 64 -22.06 -5.17 -15.72
CA VAL A 64 -20.76 -4.53 -15.55
C VAL A 64 -20.58 -3.32 -16.47
N ALA A 65 -20.10 -2.22 -15.91
CA ALA A 65 -19.55 -1.09 -16.65
C ALA A 65 -18.10 -0.86 -16.20
N VAL A 66 -17.29 -0.26 -17.05
CA VAL A 66 -15.89 0.05 -16.76
C VAL A 66 -15.70 1.56 -16.81
N PHE A 67 -15.05 2.09 -15.81
CA PHE A 67 -14.54 3.46 -15.75
C PHE A 67 -13.02 3.41 -15.63
N ASP A 68 -12.34 3.99 -16.58
CA ASP A 68 -10.88 4.16 -16.55
C ASP A 68 -10.47 5.63 -16.51
N PHE A 69 -9.33 5.89 -15.89
CA PHE A 69 -8.69 7.20 -15.85
C PHE A 69 -7.20 7.06 -16.16
N LEU A 70 -6.52 8.16 -16.47
CA LEU A 70 -5.09 8.13 -16.76
C LEU A 70 -4.30 7.68 -15.53
N GLU A 71 -3.33 6.79 -15.71
CA GLU A 71 -2.40 6.34 -14.68
C GLU A 71 -1.63 7.49 -14.03
N GLY A 72 -1.13 7.28 -12.82
CA GLY A 72 -0.26 8.21 -12.10
C GLY A 72 -0.85 8.75 -10.81
N GLU A 73 0.03 8.97 -9.84
CA GLU A 73 -0.33 9.44 -8.49
C GLU A 73 -1.01 10.84 -8.52
N GLU A 74 -0.70 11.68 -9.51
CA GLU A 74 -1.32 12.99 -9.69
C GLU A 74 -2.81 12.89 -10.05
N ARG A 75 -3.27 11.72 -10.47
CA ARG A 75 -4.68 11.44 -10.78
C ARG A 75 -5.49 11.04 -9.56
N LYS A 76 -4.84 10.68 -8.48
CA LYS A 76 -5.49 10.40 -7.19
C LYS A 76 -5.95 11.69 -6.51
N ASN A 77 -6.99 12.32 -7.03
CA ASN A 77 -7.48 13.63 -6.59
C ASN A 77 -9.01 13.77 -6.69
N LEU A 78 -9.57 14.83 -6.07
CA LEU A 78 -11.01 15.08 -6.04
C LEU A 78 -11.64 15.31 -7.42
N THR A 79 -10.88 15.79 -8.39
CA THR A 79 -11.38 15.94 -9.78
C THR A 79 -11.66 14.60 -10.42
N THR A 80 -10.79 13.62 -10.22
CA THR A 80 -11.01 12.25 -10.70
C THR A 80 -12.19 11.60 -9.95
N VAL A 81 -12.27 11.78 -8.63
CA VAL A 81 -13.42 11.32 -7.82
C VAL A 81 -14.74 11.85 -8.36
N GLN A 82 -14.82 13.15 -8.67
CA GLN A 82 -16.03 13.74 -9.25
C GLN A 82 -16.43 13.06 -10.58
N LYS A 83 -15.45 12.77 -11.45
CA LYS A 83 -15.73 12.07 -12.71
C LYS A 83 -16.27 10.65 -12.48
N VAL A 84 -15.75 9.95 -11.47
CA VAL A 84 -16.28 8.63 -11.10
C VAL A 84 -17.72 8.78 -10.62
N TYR A 85 -18.05 9.73 -9.74
CA TYR A 85 -19.44 9.95 -9.29
C TYR A 85 -20.39 10.24 -10.47
N GLU A 86 -20.00 11.10 -11.41
CA GLU A 86 -20.80 11.38 -12.60
C GLU A 86 -21.04 10.10 -13.41
N PHE A 87 -20.03 9.24 -13.53
CA PHE A 87 -20.16 7.98 -14.22
C PHE A 87 -21.10 7.01 -13.48
N LEU A 88 -20.97 6.87 -12.16
CA LEU A 88 -21.85 6.03 -11.35
C LEU A 88 -23.32 6.45 -11.47
N VAL A 89 -23.58 7.78 -11.44
CA VAL A 89 -24.94 8.33 -11.64
C VAL A 89 -25.47 8.00 -13.03
N LYS A 90 -24.66 8.18 -14.09
CA LYS A 90 -25.05 7.84 -15.48
C LYS A 90 -25.36 6.35 -15.66
N GLN A 91 -24.65 5.47 -14.94
CA GLN A 91 -24.91 4.03 -14.95
C GLN A 91 -26.11 3.65 -14.07
N GLY A 92 -26.64 4.61 -13.30
CA GLY A 92 -27.79 4.41 -12.42
C GLY A 92 -27.47 3.46 -11.27
N LEU A 93 -26.27 3.59 -10.66
CA LEU A 93 -25.92 2.82 -9.47
C LEU A 93 -26.72 3.26 -8.26
N THR A 94 -27.13 2.29 -7.48
CA THR A 94 -27.87 2.43 -6.22
C THR A 94 -27.02 1.98 -5.03
N ARG A 95 -27.58 2.06 -3.82
CA ARG A 95 -26.90 1.58 -2.60
C ARG A 95 -26.64 0.08 -2.57
N SER A 96 -27.36 -0.70 -3.35
CA SER A 96 -27.20 -2.15 -3.42
C SER A 96 -26.16 -2.57 -4.47
N ASP A 97 -25.62 -1.62 -5.21
CA ASP A 97 -24.63 -1.87 -6.26
C ASP A 97 -23.21 -1.70 -5.70
N GLY A 98 -22.19 -2.03 -6.49
CA GLY A 98 -20.83 -2.04 -5.96
C GLY A 98 -19.75 -1.59 -6.94
N ILE A 99 -18.56 -1.38 -6.41
CA ILE A 99 -17.34 -1.04 -7.14
C ILE A 99 -16.34 -2.19 -7.02
N VAL A 100 -15.72 -2.55 -8.14
CA VAL A 100 -14.52 -3.37 -8.19
C VAL A 100 -13.34 -2.45 -8.47
N ALA A 101 -12.46 -2.26 -7.49
CA ALA A 101 -11.20 -1.53 -7.65
C ALA A 101 -10.17 -2.47 -8.27
N LEU A 102 -9.88 -2.32 -9.56
CA LEU A 102 -8.93 -3.15 -10.31
C LEU A 102 -7.70 -2.32 -10.65
N GLY A 103 -6.62 -2.45 -9.88
CA GLY A 103 -5.42 -1.65 -10.11
C GLY A 103 -4.43 -1.60 -8.96
N GLY A 104 -3.42 -0.75 -9.07
CA GLY A 104 -2.47 -0.47 -8.00
C GLY A 104 -3.07 0.36 -6.86
N GLY A 105 -2.22 0.83 -5.94
CA GLY A 105 -2.64 1.59 -4.76
C GLY A 105 -3.41 2.88 -5.09
N VAL A 106 -3.07 3.57 -6.18
CA VAL A 106 -3.79 4.76 -6.66
C VAL A 106 -5.26 4.46 -6.92
N VAL A 107 -5.51 3.37 -7.65
CA VAL A 107 -6.87 2.92 -8.00
C VAL A 107 -7.61 2.46 -6.75
N GLY A 108 -6.98 1.63 -5.91
CA GLY A 108 -7.57 1.09 -4.70
C GLY A 108 -8.01 2.20 -3.73
N ASP A 109 -7.13 3.16 -3.45
CA ASP A 109 -7.41 4.29 -2.56
C ASP A 109 -8.53 5.18 -3.08
N LEU A 110 -8.48 5.54 -4.38
CA LEU A 110 -9.48 6.40 -5.00
C LEU A 110 -10.85 5.71 -5.07
N ALA A 111 -10.88 4.46 -5.54
CA ALA A 111 -12.13 3.70 -5.68
C ALA A 111 -12.77 3.40 -4.31
N GLY A 112 -11.96 3.05 -3.31
CA GLY A 112 -12.44 2.86 -1.94
C GLY A 112 -12.99 4.15 -1.33
N PHE A 113 -12.33 5.29 -1.55
CA PHE A 113 -12.86 6.60 -1.14
C PHE A 113 -14.18 6.94 -1.83
N VAL A 114 -14.27 6.71 -3.15
CA VAL A 114 -15.53 6.88 -3.89
C VAL A 114 -16.62 5.98 -3.32
N ALA A 115 -16.34 4.70 -3.11
CA ALA A 115 -17.32 3.76 -2.57
C ALA A 115 -17.82 4.17 -1.19
N SER A 116 -16.92 4.64 -0.32
CA SER A 116 -17.27 5.05 1.05
C SER A 116 -18.12 6.32 1.13
N THR A 117 -18.09 7.16 0.10
CA THR A 117 -18.74 8.47 0.09
C THR A 117 -19.95 8.55 -0.84
N TYR A 118 -19.95 7.81 -1.95
CA TYR A 118 -21.09 7.73 -2.85
C TYR A 118 -22.32 7.16 -2.12
N MET A 119 -23.44 7.88 -2.14
CA MET A 119 -24.67 7.53 -1.41
C MET A 119 -24.47 7.23 0.09
N ARG A 120 -23.42 7.73 0.72
CA ARG A 120 -22.98 7.48 2.11
C ARG A 120 -22.46 6.06 2.34
N GLY A 121 -21.95 5.44 1.30
CA GLY A 121 -21.36 4.11 1.30
C GLY A 121 -22.10 3.13 0.41
N ILE A 122 -21.36 2.47 -0.47
CA ILE A 122 -21.78 1.33 -1.30
C ILE A 122 -20.75 0.22 -1.16
N HIS A 123 -21.09 -0.96 -1.60
CA HIS A 123 -20.17 -2.11 -1.61
C HIS A 123 -18.93 -1.87 -2.45
N PHE A 124 -17.77 -2.36 -2.02
CA PHE A 124 -16.61 -2.42 -2.87
C PHE A 124 -15.69 -3.59 -2.52
N VAL A 125 -14.93 -4.03 -3.50
CA VAL A 125 -13.87 -5.04 -3.38
C VAL A 125 -12.59 -4.53 -4.04
N GLN A 126 -11.45 -5.08 -3.63
CA GLN A 126 -10.14 -4.78 -4.16
C GLN A 126 -9.57 -5.95 -4.99
N ILE A 127 -9.07 -5.66 -6.18
CA ILE A 127 -8.27 -6.57 -7.01
C ILE A 127 -6.95 -5.87 -7.31
N PRO A 128 -5.97 -5.96 -6.38
CA PRO A 128 -4.71 -5.23 -6.49
C PRO A 128 -3.79 -5.82 -7.57
N THR A 129 -3.18 -4.96 -8.39
CA THR A 129 -2.34 -5.37 -9.53
C THR A 129 -0.88 -4.95 -9.44
N SER A 130 -0.46 -4.24 -8.40
CA SER A 130 0.94 -3.96 -8.09
C SER A 130 1.36 -4.68 -6.80
N LEU A 131 2.65 -4.97 -6.63
CA LEU A 131 3.14 -5.65 -5.43
C LEU A 131 2.82 -4.84 -4.17
N THR A 132 3.10 -3.54 -4.16
CA THR A 132 2.75 -2.64 -3.04
C THR A 132 1.26 -2.70 -2.70
N ALA A 133 0.38 -2.79 -3.71
CA ALA A 133 -1.05 -2.91 -3.44
C ALA A 133 -1.43 -4.30 -2.89
N GLN A 134 -0.79 -5.37 -3.37
CA GLN A 134 -1.05 -6.73 -2.92
C GLN A 134 -0.61 -6.97 -1.47
N VAL A 135 0.51 -6.38 -1.06
CA VAL A 135 1.08 -6.59 0.28
C VAL A 135 0.69 -5.51 1.29
N ASP A 136 0.22 -4.34 0.83
CA ASP A 136 -0.01 -3.20 1.71
C ASP A 136 -1.34 -2.47 1.46
N SER A 137 -1.46 -1.64 0.42
CA SER A 137 -2.51 -0.63 0.33
C SER A 137 -3.94 -1.17 0.20
N SER A 138 -4.14 -2.38 -0.33
CA SER A 138 -5.47 -3.00 -0.42
C SER A 138 -6.05 -3.49 0.91
N ILE A 139 -5.26 -3.45 1.99
CA ILE A 139 -5.59 -4.05 3.28
C ILE A 139 -5.66 -2.98 4.38
N GLY A 140 -6.70 -3.06 5.22
CA GLY A 140 -6.82 -2.21 6.41
C GLY A 140 -7.55 -0.90 6.19
N GLY A 141 -8.25 -0.74 5.07
CA GLY A 141 -9.31 0.24 4.83
C GLY A 141 -8.88 1.71 4.73
N LYS A 142 -7.60 2.03 4.71
CA LYS A 142 -7.15 3.40 4.43
C LYS A 142 -7.44 3.70 2.97
N THR A 143 -8.37 4.62 2.72
CA THR A 143 -8.74 5.11 1.39
C THR A 143 -8.63 6.61 1.36
N GLY A 144 -8.33 7.20 0.21
CA GLY A 144 -8.20 8.64 0.15
C GLY A 144 -7.65 9.18 -1.16
N VAL A 145 -7.53 10.49 -1.18
CA VAL A 145 -7.05 11.24 -2.33
C VAL A 145 -6.11 12.37 -1.90
N ASN A 146 -5.31 12.79 -2.86
CA ASN A 146 -4.38 13.89 -2.71
C ASN A 146 -5.08 15.23 -2.90
N THR A 147 -4.56 16.24 -2.20
CA THR A 147 -4.90 17.64 -2.40
C THR A 147 -3.67 18.40 -2.90
N PRO A 148 -3.84 19.64 -3.41
CA PRO A 148 -2.67 20.46 -3.78
C PRO A 148 -1.71 20.75 -2.61
N PHE A 149 -2.14 20.52 -1.37
CA PHE A 149 -1.38 20.85 -0.16
C PHE A 149 -0.72 19.64 0.51
N ALA A 150 -1.28 18.43 0.32
CA ALA A 150 -0.75 17.23 0.96
C ALA A 150 -1.27 15.95 0.32
N LYS A 151 -0.45 14.89 0.40
CA LYS A 151 -0.85 13.52 0.02
C LYS A 151 -1.81 12.92 1.06
N ASN A 152 -2.81 12.16 0.59
CA ASN A 152 -3.71 11.32 1.41
C ASN A 152 -4.43 12.02 2.57
N MET A 153 -4.57 13.36 2.52
CA MET A 153 -5.19 14.15 3.60
C MET A 153 -6.72 14.02 3.63
N VAL A 154 -7.33 13.76 2.50
CA VAL A 154 -8.78 13.59 2.38
C VAL A 154 -9.06 12.11 2.15
N GLY A 155 -9.63 11.46 3.14
CA GLY A 155 -9.86 10.01 3.08
C GLY A 155 -10.82 9.50 4.13
N THR A 156 -11.04 8.20 4.09
CA THR A 156 -11.90 7.47 5.02
C THR A 156 -11.24 6.15 5.41
N PHE A 157 -11.58 5.64 6.59
CA PHE A 157 -11.39 4.23 6.89
C PHE A 157 -12.62 3.47 6.33
N ALA A 158 -12.43 2.75 5.23
CA ALA A 158 -13.47 1.96 4.57
C ALA A 158 -12.91 0.58 4.21
N GLN A 159 -13.39 -0.44 4.90
CA GLN A 159 -12.95 -1.81 4.65
C GLN A 159 -13.63 -2.36 3.40
N PRO A 160 -12.91 -3.09 2.53
CA PRO A 160 -13.53 -3.77 1.40
C PRO A 160 -14.35 -4.99 1.85
N ASP A 161 -15.32 -5.42 1.06
CA ASP A 161 -16.05 -6.66 1.31
C ASP A 161 -15.17 -7.91 1.03
N GLY A 162 -14.06 -7.73 0.32
CA GLY A 162 -13.06 -8.76 0.04
C GLY A 162 -11.90 -8.22 -0.78
N VAL A 163 -10.78 -8.95 -0.74
CA VAL A 163 -9.59 -8.68 -1.55
C VAL A 163 -9.22 -9.93 -2.33
N LEU A 164 -9.09 -9.84 -3.66
CA LEU A 164 -8.67 -10.92 -4.54
C LEU A 164 -7.28 -10.63 -5.08
N ILE A 165 -6.30 -11.41 -4.69
CA ILE A 165 -4.90 -11.25 -5.06
C ILE A 165 -4.49 -12.39 -6.00
N ASP A 166 -4.17 -12.02 -7.24
CA ASP A 166 -3.58 -12.94 -8.22
C ASP A 166 -2.08 -12.58 -8.40
N PRO A 167 -1.16 -13.40 -7.87
CA PRO A 167 0.26 -13.12 -8.02
C PRO A 167 0.75 -13.09 -9.47
N LEU A 168 0.05 -13.76 -10.41
CA LEU A 168 0.45 -13.77 -11.82
C LEU A 168 0.34 -12.40 -12.50
N VAL A 169 -0.46 -11.48 -11.98
CA VAL A 169 -0.54 -10.13 -12.56
C VAL A 169 0.76 -9.35 -12.40
N LEU A 170 1.63 -9.76 -11.47
CA LEU A 170 2.95 -9.15 -11.29
C LEU A 170 3.89 -9.41 -12.48
N GLU A 171 3.65 -10.43 -13.29
CA GLU A 171 4.44 -10.71 -14.50
C GLU A 171 4.34 -9.59 -15.55
N THR A 172 3.28 -8.80 -15.52
CA THR A 172 3.10 -7.65 -16.42
C THR A 172 3.48 -6.33 -15.80
N LEU A 173 3.85 -6.33 -14.52
CA LEU A 173 4.28 -5.13 -13.81
C LEU A 173 5.67 -4.70 -14.29
N GLY A 174 5.89 -3.40 -14.41
CA GLY A 174 7.21 -2.88 -14.73
C GLY A 174 8.26 -3.28 -13.67
N LYS A 175 9.50 -3.48 -14.10
CA LYS A 175 10.58 -3.91 -13.19
C LYS A 175 10.74 -2.97 -12.00
N ARG A 176 10.66 -1.64 -12.21
CA ARG A 176 10.81 -0.64 -11.14
C ARG A 176 9.65 -0.72 -10.16
N GLU A 177 8.44 -0.89 -10.66
CA GLU A 177 7.20 -1.02 -9.87
C GLU A 177 7.18 -2.33 -9.06
N LEU A 178 7.78 -3.39 -9.57
CA LEU A 178 7.93 -4.65 -8.82
C LEU A 178 8.98 -4.47 -7.70
N ILE A 179 10.13 -3.89 -8.02
CA ILE A 179 11.22 -3.68 -7.06
C ILE A 179 10.78 -2.72 -5.94
N GLU A 180 10.08 -1.63 -6.25
CA GLU A 180 9.63 -0.69 -5.22
C GLU A 180 8.71 -1.38 -4.21
N GLY A 181 7.85 -2.32 -4.65
CA GLY A 181 7.01 -3.10 -3.74
C GLY A 181 7.79 -3.95 -2.74
N MET A 182 9.02 -4.34 -3.07
CA MET A 182 9.91 -5.06 -2.13
C MET A 182 10.30 -4.21 -0.92
N GLY A 183 10.23 -2.87 -1.01
CA GLY A 183 10.44 -1.99 0.15
C GLY A 183 9.50 -2.31 1.31
N GLU A 184 8.22 -2.55 1.00
CA GLU A 184 7.22 -2.96 1.99
C GLU A 184 7.44 -4.38 2.50
N VAL A 185 7.77 -5.32 1.59
CA VAL A 185 8.04 -6.71 1.97
C VAL A 185 9.24 -6.81 2.94
N ILE A 186 10.34 -6.10 2.64
CA ILE A 186 11.52 -6.02 3.50
C ILE A 186 11.16 -5.41 4.86
N LYS A 187 10.37 -4.36 4.88
CA LYS A 187 9.89 -3.73 6.11
C LYS A 187 9.14 -4.73 6.99
N TYR A 188 8.27 -5.55 6.44
CA TYR A 188 7.52 -6.55 7.21
C TYR A 188 8.42 -7.60 7.86
N GLY A 189 9.44 -8.09 7.13
CA GLY A 189 10.46 -8.98 7.70
C GLY A 189 11.20 -8.34 8.88
N LEU A 190 11.49 -7.04 8.78
CA LEU A 190 12.21 -6.32 9.83
C LEU A 190 11.37 -6.09 11.09
N ILE A 191 10.11 -5.66 10.93
CA ILE A 191 9.29 -5.22 12.06
C ILE A 191 8.56 -6.35 12.79
N GLU A 192 8.32 -7.52 12.12
CA GLU A 192 7.42 -8.53 12.70
C GLU A 192 7.72 -9.98 12.30
N ASP A 193 8.26 -10.25 11.10
CA ASP A 193 8.31 -11.60 10.53
C ASP A 193 9.75 -12.06 10.21
N PRO A 194 10.45 -12.68 11.19
CA PRO A 194 11.80 -13.20 10.96
C PRO A 194 11.87 -14.33 9.92
N GLU A 195 10.78 -15.08 9.68
CA GLU A 195 10.75 -16.13 8.67
C GLU A 195 10.72 -15.51 7.27
N LEU A 196 9.97 -14.42 7.09
CA LEU A 196 10.03 -13.63 5.86
C LEU A 196 11.42 -13.07 5.62
N TRP A 197 12.09 -12.54 6.66
CA TRP A 197 13.46 -12.07 6.54
C TRP A 197 14.43 -13.18 6.13
N ALA A 198 14.30 -14.36 6.72
CA ALA A 198 15.10 -15.52 6.35
C ALA A 198 14.88 -15.92 4.89
N LEU A 199 13.63 -15.98 4.42
CA LEU A 199 13.29 -16.22 3.03
C LEU A 199 13.96 -15.18 2.10
N LEU A 200 13.82 -13.88 2.42
CA LEU A 200 14.47 -12.81 1.63
C LEU A 200 16.00 -12.97 1.58
N THR A 201 16.61 -13.53 2.63
CA THR A 201 18.06 -13.78 2.66
C THR A 201 18.46 -14.90 1.71
N GLU A 202 17.61 -15.90 1.48
CA GLU A 202 17.86 -17.02 0.56
C GLU A 202 17.66 -16.66 -0.92
N LEU A 203 16.77 -15.71 -1.24
CA LEU A 203 16.51 -15.26 -2.61
C LEU A 203 17.75 -14.55 -3.19
N ASP A 204 17.92 -14.61 -4.50
CA ASP A 204 19.05 -13.96 -5.19
C ASP A 204 18.83 -12.47 -5.53
N GLY A 205 17.62 -11.96 -5.29
CA GLY A 205 17.21 -10.58 -5.56
C GLY A 205 16.84 -10.28 -7.02
N SER A 206 16.84 -11.27 -7.90
CA SER A 206 16.39 -11.12 -9.28
C SER A 206 14.87 -10.97 -9.39
N VAL A 207 14.41 -10.37 -10.49
CA VAL A 207 12.96 -10.27 -10.81
C VAL A 207 12.35 -11.66 -10.89
N GLU A 208 13.04 -12.60 -11.50
CA GLU A 208 12.63 -14.00 -11.66
C GLU A 208 12.41 -14.64 -10.29
N SER A 209 13.35 -14.46 -9.37
CA SER A 209 13.24 -14.99 -8.00
C SER A 209 12.09 -14.39 -7.22
N ILE A 210 11.85 -13.08 -7.38
CA ILE A 210 10.68 -12.39 -6.77
C ILE A 210 9.37 -12.99 -7.31
N LEU A 211 9.22 -13.13 -8.62
CA LEU A 211 8.01 -13.66 -9.26
C LEU A 211 7.75 -15.13 -8.91
N GLU A 212 8.79 -15.94 -8.85
CA GLU A 212 8.69 -17.35 -8.46
C GLU A 212 8.13 -17.49 -7.04
N HIS A 213 8.58 -16.64 -6.11
CA HIS A 213 8.21 -16.68 -4.69
C HIS A 213 7.09 -15.69 -4.33
N ALA A 214 6.49 -15.02 -5.33
CA ALA A 214 5.51 -13.93 -5.10
C ALA A 214 4.36 -14.35 -4.17
N GLU A 215 3.77 -15.54 -4.35
CA GLU A 215 2.66 -16.02 -3.52
C GLU A 215 3.07 -16.10 -2.04
N THR A 216 4.25 -16.65 -1.73
CA THR A 216 4.77 -16.76 -0.37
C THR A 216 5.12 -15.38 0.22
N LEU A 217 5.76 -14.50 -0.56
CA LEU A 217 6.08 -13.14 -0.12
C LEU A 217 4.82 -12.34 0.20
N ILE A 218 3.78 -12.45 -0.63
CA ILE A 218 2.49 -11.82 -0.42
C ILE A 218 1.80 -12.40 0.81
N GLU A 219 1.82 -13.72 0.98
CA GLU A 219 1.23 -14.38 2.13
C GLU A 219 1.78 -13.87 3.45
N HIS A 220 3.11 -13.93 3.63
CA HIS A 220 3.78 -13.43 4.83
C HIS A 220 3.47 -11.97 5.10
N SER A 221 3.57 -11.12 4.05
CA SER A 221 3.26 -9.69 4.16
C SER A 221 1.82 -9.43 4.60
N CYS A 222 0.86 -10.14 4.00
CA CYS A 222 -0.56 -10.04 4.36
C CYS A 222 -0.83 -10.51 5.80
N GLN A 223 -0.12 -11.52 6.30
CA GLN A 223 -0.24 -11.98 7.68
C GLN A 223 0.25 -10.92 8.68
N VAL A 224 1.41 -10.28 8.39
CA VAL A 224 1.89 -9.16 9.21
C VAL A 224 0.89 -8.01 9.20
N LYS A 225 0.43 -7.62 8.02
CA LYS A 225 -0.55 -6.52 7.87
C LYS A 225 -1.85 -6.84 8.60
N ARG A 226 -2.35 -8.07 8.44
CA ARG A 226 -3.54 -8.57 9.16
C ARG A 226 -3.38 -8.40 10.67
N LYS A 227 -2.27 -8.87 11.25
CA LYS A 227 -2.02 -8.78 12.69
C LYS A 227 -2.17 -7.34 13.17
N MET A 228 -1.49 -6.40 12.50
CA MET A 228 -1.51 -4.99 12.87
C MET A 228 -2.90 -4.35 12.71
N VAL A 229 -3.62 -4.67 11.62
CA VAL A 229 -4.96 -4.11 11.34
C VAL A 229 -6.01 -4.65 12.31
N VAL A 230 -5.97 -5.95 12.63
CA VAL A 230 -6.94 -6.56 13.56
C VAL A 230 -6.75 -6.03 14.98
N GLU A 231 -5.52 -5.79 15.39
CA GLU A 231 -5.21 -5.25 16.73
C GLU A 231 -5.48 -3.74 16.83
N ASP A 232 -5.29 -3.00 15.73
CA ASP A 232 -5.40 -1.54 15.70
C ASP A 232 -5.96 -1.05 14.35
N GLU A 233 -7.27 -1.14 14.18
CA GLU A 233 -7.94 -0.77 12.94
C GLU A 233 -7.69 0.70 12.54
N LEU A 234 -7.70 1.61 13.52
CA LEU A 234 -7.68 3.07 13.31
C LEU A 234 -6.29 3.72 13.39
N ASP A 235 -5.22 2.93 13.43
CA ASP A 235 -3.83 3.42 13.35
C ASP A 235 -3.43 4.35 14.51
N ASN A 236 -3.76 3.96 15.74
CA ASN A 236 -3.42 4.73 16.94
C ASN A 236 -2.39 4.05 17.87
N GLY A 237 -2.14 2.76 17.69
CA GLY A 237 -1.30 1.89 18.51
C GLY A 237 -0.26 1.11 17.71
N VAL A 238 -0.38 -0.22 17.72
CA VAL A 238 0.62 -1.14 17.11
C VAL A 238 0.71 -1.02 15.59
N ARG A 239 -0.36 -0.61 14.92
CA ARG A 239 -0.34 -0.37 13.47
C ARG A 239 0.66 0.71 13.06
N LEU A 240 1.06 1.58 13.98
CA LEU A 240 2.12 2.56 13.75
C LEU A 240 3.47 1.92 13.41
N TYR A 241 3.72 0.66 13.78
CA TYR A 241 4.95 -0.06 13.39
C TYR A 241 5.12 -0.14 11.88
N LEU A 242 4.02 -0.16 11.12
CA LEU A 242 4.02 -0.12 9.66
C LEU A 242 4.66 1.16 9.10
N ASN A 243 4.84 2.19 9.91
CA ASN A 243 5.48 3.45 9.51
C ASN A 243 7.02 3.44 9.65
N PHE A 244 7.64 2.27 9.85
CA PHE A 244 9.10 2.18 9.81
C PHE A 244 9.63 2.66 8.45
N GLY A 245 10.58 3.59 8.45
CA GLY A 245 11.07 4.25 7.23
C GLY A 245 10.18 5.38 6.68
N HIS A 246 8.88 5.35 6.94
CA HIS A 246 7.92 6.25 6.31
C HIS A 246 8.07 7.71 6.70
N THR A 247 8.50 8.01 7.92
CA THR A 247 8.64 9.41 8.37
C THR A 247 9.59 10.19 7.47
N ILE A 248 10.76 9.62 7.17
CA ILE A 248 11.72 10.22 6.23
C ILE A 248 11.30 9.96 4.79
N GLY A 249 10.80 8.75 4.49
CA GLY A 249 10.33 8.38 3.15
C GLY A 249 9.30 9.35 2.57
N HIS A 250 8.27 9.71 3.32
CA HIS A 250 7.27 10.69 2.89
C HIS A 250 7.88 12.09 2.65
N ALA A 251 8.87 12.49 3.44
CA ALA A 251 9.58 13.76 3.21
C ALA A 251 10.38 13.70 1.90
N ILE A 252 11.02 12.58 1.60
CA ILE A 252 11.72 12.36 0.31
C ILE A 252 10.72 12.43 -0.85
N GLU A 253 9.59 11.71 -0.79
CA GLU A 253 8.55 11.76 -1.82
C GLU A 253 8.04 13.18 -2.05
N ALA A 254 7.75 13.91 -0.96
CA ALA A 254 7.23 15.27 -1.03
C ALA A 254 8.23 16.26 -1.65
N THR A 255 9.52 16.09 -1.39
CA THR A 255 10.58 16.98 -1.90
C THR A 255 11.04 16.60 -3.30
N ALA A 256 10.99 15.32 -3.66
CA ALA A 256 11.36 14.85 -4.99
C ALA A 256 10.35 15.26 -6.07
N GLY A 257 9.07 15.33 -5.73
CA GLY A 257 7.96 15.53 -6.67
C GLY A 257 7.40 14.21 -7.21
N TYR A 258 6.16 14.26 -7.68
CA TYR A 258 5.42 13.07 -8.10
C TYR A 258 6.19 12.21 -9.12
N GLY A 259 6.23 10.90 -8.88
CA GLY A 259 6.77 9.88 -9.79
C GLY A 259 8.29 9.84 -9.94
N LYS A 260 9.05 10.75 -9.32
CA LYS A 260 10.53 10.73 -9.37
C LYS A 260 11.11 9.68 -8.44
N VAL A 261 10.63 9.62 -7.22
CA VAL A 261 10.95 8.58 -6.24
C VAL A 261 9.65 7.83 -5.94
N MET A 262 9.65 6.51 -6.05
CA MET A 262 8.49 5.68 -5.75
C MET A 262 8.40 5.43 -4.24
N HIS A 263 7.22 5.02 -3.79
CA HIS A 263 6.94 4.88 -2.37
C HIS A 263 7.90 3.93 -1.66
N GLY A 264 8.05 2.71 -2.13
CA GLY A 264 8.96 1.74 -1.51
C GLY A 264 10.44 2.10 -1.64
N GLU A 265 10.84 2.84 -2.71
CA GLU A 265 12.17 3.42 -2.82
C GLU A 265 12.42 4.42 -1.67
N ALA A 266 11.45 5.30 -1.42
CA ALA A 266 11.53 6.30 -0.35
C ALA A 266 11.52 5.65 1.04
N VAL A 267 10.70 4.61 1.24
CA VAL A 267 10.65 3.84 2.49
C VAL A 267 11.97 3.14 2.75
N ALA A 268 12.61 2.52 1.73
CA ALA A 268 13.92 1.88 1.86
C ALA A 268 14.98 2.87 2.32
N MET A 269 15.09 4.03 1.65
CA MET A 269 16.02 5.10 2.04
C MET A 269 15.73 5.60 3.46
N GLY A 270 14.46 5.74 3.82
CA GLY A 270 14.03 6.14 5.17
C GLY A 270 14.38 5.12 6.25
N MET A 271 14.22 3.82 5.97
CA MET A 271 14.62 2.74 6.90
C MET A 271 16.13 2.79 7.18
N VAL A 272 16.95 2.90 6.14
CA VAL A 272 18.41 2.99 6.27
C VAL A 272 18.82 4.21 7.08
N GLN A 273 18.29 5.39 6.77
CA GLN A 273 18.67 6.63 7.46
C GLN A 273 18.24 6.65 8.94
N ILE A 274 17.01 6.22 9.25
CA ILE A 274 16.54 6.13 10.65
C ILE A 274 17.40 5.15 11.43
N SER A 275 17.71 3.99 10.87
CA SER A 275 18.51 2.95 11.53
C SER A 275 19.93 3.41 11.81
N LYS A 276 20.58 4.09 10.83
CA LYS A 276 21.92 4.65 10.98
C LYS A 276 22.03 5.57 12.20
N VAL A 277 21.14 6.56 12.29
CA VAL A 277 21.15 7.51 13.40
C VAL A 277 20.76 6.84 14.72
N ALA A 278 19.83 5.88 14.69
CA ALA A 278 19.43 5.14 15.88
C ALA A 278 20.59 4.26 16.43
N GLU A 279 21.40 3.66 15.58
CA GLU A 279 22.62 2.96 15.98
C GLU A 279 23.65 3.93 16.60
N GLU A 280 23.92 5.07 15.95
CA GLU A 280 24.83 6.10 16.46
C GLU A 280 24.42 6.64 17.83
N LYS A 281 23.10 6.72 18.09
CA LYS A 281 22.53 7.13 19.39
C LYS A 281 22.45 5.95 20.40
N GLY A 282 22.83 4.73 20.03
CA GLY A 282 22.74 3.55 20.89
C GLY A 282 21.30 3.07 21.14
N LEU A 283 20.34 3.48 20.30
CA LEU A 283 18.93 3.08 20.38
C LEU A 283 18.64 1.80 19.59
N MET A 284 19.53 1.42 18.71
CA MET A 284 19.50 0.16 17.96
C MET A 284 20.87 -0.53 18.05
N PRO A 285 20.93 -1.87 17.99
CA PRO A 285 22.20 -2.60 17.97
C PRO A 285 23.02 -2.30 16.72
N ALA A 286 24.32 -2.29 16.83
CA ALA A 286 25.22 -2.13 15.70
C ALA A 286 25.06 -3.29 14.68
N GLY A 287 25.04 -2.95 13.38
CA GLY A 287 24.97 -3.91 12.28
C GLY A 287 23.56 -4.08 11.67
N ILE A 288 22.51 -3.61 12.31
CA ILE A 288 21.15 -3.66 11.73
C ILE A 288 21.06 -2.77 10.49
N THR A 289 21.64 -1.57 10.54
CA THR A 289 21.69 -0.66 9.39
C THR A 289 22.37 -1.29 8.19
N GLN A 290 23.49 -2.00 8.42
CA GLN A 290 24.20 -2.71 7.36
C GLN A 290 23.31 -3.82 6.76
N SER A 291 22.66 -4.62 7.60
CA SER A 291 21.78 -5.69 7.15
C SER A 291 20.60 -5.17 6.31
N ILE A 292 19.99 -4.04 6.72
CA ILE A 292 18.93 -3.38 5.96
C ILE A 292 19.45 -2.86 4.62
N THR A 293 20.63 -2.21 4.63
CA THR A 293 21.27 -1.67 3.42
C THR A 293 21.55 -2.77 2.41
N GLU A 294 22.18 -3.86 2.85
CA GLU A 294 22.53 -5.02 2.00
C GLU A 294 21.25 -5.68 1.43
N MET A 295 20.20 -5.82 2.24
CA MET A 295 18.93 -6.38 1.78
C MET A 295 18.26 -5.48 0.74
N CYS A 296 18.18 -4.18 0.98
CA CYS A 296 17.62 -3.24 0.00
C CYS A 296 18.40 -3.24 -1.31
N GLN A 297 19.74 -3.21 -1.25
CA GLN A 297 20.60 -3.26 -2.44
C GLN A 297 20.47 -4.57 -3.20
N LYS A 298 20.35 -5.70 -2.50
CA LYS A 298 20.15 -7.02 -3.09
C LYS A 298 18.93 -7.07 -4.01
N PHE A 299 17.84 -6.42 -3.62
CA PHE A 299 16.61 -6.31 -4.42
C PHE A 299 16.60 -5.10 -5.35
N GLY A 300 17.69 -4.33 -5.43
CA GLY A 300 17.79 -3.18 -6.34
C GLY A 300 17.11 -1.90 -5.85
N LEU A 301 16.76 -1.83 -4.57
CA LEU A 301 16.22 -0.61 -3.96
C LEU A 301 17.33 0.40 -3.68
N PRO A 302 17.08 1.71 -3.88
CA PRO A 302 18.02 2.74 -3.48
C PRO A 302 18.12 2.83 -1.95
N VAL A 303 19.32 3.08 -1.47
CA VAL A 303 19.61 3.23 -0.03
C VAL A 303 20.04 4.64 0.34
N ASP A 304 20.18 5.50 -0.64
CA ASP A 304 20.57 6.90 -0.49
C ASP A 304 19.77 7.79 -1.45
N TYR A 305 19.46 9.02 -1.00
CA TYR A 305 18.80 10.03 -1.80
C TYR A 305 19.79 11.09 -2.27
N GLU A 306 20.01 11.18 -3.58
CA GLU A 306 21.02 12.08 -4.16
C GLU A 306 20.76 13.58 -3.85
N ASN A 307 19.48 13.98 -3.82
CA ASN A 307 19.08 15.37 -3.59
C ASN A 307 18.78 15.65 -2.11
N TRP A 308 19.55 15.04 -1.21
CA TRP A 308 19.36 15.20 0.23
C TRP A 308 19.62 16.63 0.69
N ASP A 309 18.57 17.28 1.16
CA ASP A 309 18.59 18.66 1.67
C ASP A 309 17.86 18.67 3.02
N VAL A 310 18.63 18.80 4.09
CA VAL A 310 18.13 18.70 5.48
C VAL A 310 16.99 19.69 5.73
N ASP A 311 17.14 20.94 5.26
CA ASP A 311 16.14 21.97 5.51
C ASP A 311 14.84 21.70 4.76
N LYS A 312 14.91 21.27 3.51
CA LYS A 312 13.71 20.91 2.73
C LYS A 312 13.01 19.68 3.29
N LEU A 313 13.76 18.63 3.63
CA LEU A 313 13.21 17.44 4.24
C LEU A 313 12.53 17.76 5.58
N TYR A 314 13.19 18.58 6.40
CA TYR A 314 12.63 19.01 7.68
C TYR A 314 11.34 19.82 7.50
N GLN A 315 11.29 20.76 6.55
CA GLN A 315 10.06 21.50 6.26
C GLN A 315 8.93 20.59 5.79
N ALA A 316 9.20 19.60 4.93
CA ALA A 316 8.21 18.62 4.50
C ALA A 316 7.66 17.81 5.69
N LEU A 317 8.52 17.37 6.61
CA LEU A 317 8.14 16.66 7.83
C LEU A 317 7.22 17.50 8.73
N ILE A 318 7.54 18.77 8.95
CA ILE A 318 6.74 19.65 9.80
C ILE A 318 5.36 19.89 9.20
N HIS A 319 5.28 20.07 7.88
CA HIS A 319 4.00 20.29 7.20
C HIS A 319 3.05 19.11 7.37
N ASP A 320 3.54 17.89 7.23
CA ASP A 320 2.74 16.68 7.41
C ASP A 320 2.26 16.48 8.87
N LYS A 321 3.04 16.94 9.86
CA LYS A 321 2.86 16.61 11.28
C LYS A 321 2.30 17.73 12.16
N LYS A 322 2.23 18.99 11.72
CA LYS A 322 1.68 20.12 12.49
C LYS A 322 0.27 19.88 13.05
N ALA A 323 -0.49 18.97 12.46
CA ALA A 323 -1.82 18.61 12.93
C ALA A 323 -1.82 17.65 14.16
N ARG A 324 -0.68 17.08 14.56
CA ARG A 324 -0.60 16.01 15.57
C ARG A 324 0.22 16.37 16.84
N GLY A 325 0.66 17.62 16.99
CA GLY A 325 1.44 18.08 18.16
C GLY A 325 2.97 18.15 17.89
N ASN A 326 3.75 18.48 18.94
CA ASN A 326 5.21 18.73 18.82
C ASN A 326 6.09 17.48 18.89
N THR A 327 5.50 16.29 18.96
CA THR A 327 6.22 15.02 19.10
C THR A 327 5.93 14.10 17.94
N LEU A 328 6.98 13.57 17.32
CA LEU A 328 6.92 12.54 16.29
C LEU A 328 7.11 11.16 16.92
N LYS A 329 6.48 10.16 16.35
CA LYS A 329 6.64 8.76 16.72
C LYS A 329 7.48 8.09 15.64
N LEU A 330 8.78 7.93 15.87
CA LEU A 330 9.63 7.10 15.01
C LEU A 330 9.44 5.63 15.36
N VAL A 331 9.53 4.79 14.37
CA VAL A 331 9.59 3.34 14.55
C VAL A 331 11.05 2.93 14.47
N LEU A 332 11.50 2.15 15.43
CA LEU A 332 12.85 1.57 15.49
C LEU A 332 12.71 0.04 15.52
N VAL A 333 13.77 -0.66 15.11
CA VAL A 333 13.87 -2.11 15.09
C VAL A 333 15.05 -2.53 16.00
N PRO A 334 14.83 -2.62 17.32
CA PRO A 334 15.89 -2.99 18.26
C PRO A 334 16.36 -4.44 18.09
N GLU A 335 15.54 -5.28 17.47
CA GLU A 335 15.85 -6.66 17.14
C GLU A 335 15.07 -7.03 15.87
N LEU A 336 15.64 -7.90 15.06
CA LEU A 336 14.97 -8.41 13.86
C LEU A 336 13.62 -9.06 14.23
N GLY A 337 12.55 -8.67 13.53
CA GLY A 337 11.20 -9.13 13.81
C GLY A 337 10.55 -8.45 15.03
N SER A 338 11.12 -7.36 15.53
CA SER A 338 10.57 -6.62 16.67
C SER A 338 10.69 -5.12 16.46
N ALA A 339 9.57 -4.42 16.46
CA ALA A 339 9.52 -2.97 16.32
C ALA A 339 9.12 -2.29 17.64
N THR A 340 9.55 -1.05 17.81
CA THR A 340 9.17 -0.20 18.94
C THR A 340 8.94 1.23 18.50
N ILE A 341 8.09 1.96 19.24
CA ILE A 341 7.85 3.37 19.00
C ILE A 341 8.78 4.18 19.87
N HIS A 342 9.53 5.07 19.22
CA HIS A 342 10.42 6.03 19.89
C HIS A 342 9.91 7.45 19.66
N PRO A 343 9.39 8.13 20.70
CA PRO A 343 8.95 9.51 20.57
C PRO A 343 10.17 10.45 20.46
N VAL A 344 10.14 11.35 19.47
CA VAL A 344 11.16 12.39 19.28
C VAL A 344 10.50 13.74 19.14
N SER A 345 11.14 14.79 19.64
CA SER A 345 10.70 16.16 19.39
C SER A 345 10.97 16.55 17.94
N LEU A 346 10.31 17.61 17.46
CA LEU A 346 10.60 18.16 16.14
C LEU A 346 12.06 18.64 16.04
N GLU A 347 12.65 19.12 17.12
CA GLU A 347 14.05 19.55 17.18
C GLU A 347 15.01 18.37 17.04
N GLU A 348 14.81 17.31 17.81
CA GLU A 348 15.58 16.05 17.72
C GLU A 348 15.45 15.37 16.36
N MET A 349 14.33 15.58 15.64
CA MET A 349 14.15 15.02 14.30
C MET A 349 15.19 15.54 13.29
N LYS A 350 15.75 16.73 13.52
CA LYS A 350 16.84 17.26 12.68
C LYS A 350 18.08 16.38 12.71
N ASP A 351 18.38 15.77 13.85
CA ASP A 351 19.53 14.86 13.98
C ASP A 351 19.37 13.67 13.05
N TYR A 352 18.13 13.15 12.90
CA TYR A 352 17.83 12.03 11.99
C TYR A 352 17.93 12.38 10.51
N LEU A 353 18.00 13.66 10.18
CA LEU A 353 18.19 14.15 8.81
C LEU A 353 19.65 14.50 8.48
N VAL A 354 20.56 14.46 9.44
CA VAL A 354 22.00 14.63 9.19
C VAL A 354 22.55 13.32 8.63
N LYS A 355 23.33 13.41 7.52
CA LYS A 355 23.97 12.25 6.88
C LYS A 355 25.33 11.93 7.53
#